data_130de19783df88de9565c2bcab7ce7bb
#
_entry.id   130de19783df88de9565c2bcab7ce7bb
#
_cell.length_a   1.000
_cell.length_b   1.000
_cell.length_c   1.000
_cell.angle_alpha   90.00
_cell.angle_beta   90.00
_cell.angle_gamma   90.00
#
_symmetry.space_group_name_H-M   'P 1'
#
loop_
_entity.id
_entity.type
_entity.pdbx_description
1 polymer ?
#
loop_
_entity_poly.entity_id
_entity_poly.type
_entity_poly.pdbx_seq_one_letter_code
_entity_poly.pdbx_strand_id
1 'polypeptide(L)' 'MLAITVNGEQRTAKPGSTVTDLLQEMGLDPGRVAIERNLQILSRPEWRKTSIQPGDRYEIVQFVGGG' A
#
# COMPACT_ATOMS: atom_id res chain seq x y z
N MET A 1 6.98 13.85 -7.01
CA MET A 1 6.20 12.95 -6.12
C MET A 1 4.94 12.50 -6.83
N LEU A 2 4.56 11.27 -6.60
CA LEU A 2 3.35 10.69 -7.20
C LEU A 2 2.17 10.92 -6.28
N ALA A 3 1.05 11.40 -6.82
CA ALA A 3 -0.17 11.56 -6.04
C ALA A 3 -0.95 10.24 -6.03
N ILE A 4 -1.25 9.74 -4.86
CA ILE A 4 -2.02 8.51 -4.66
C ILE A 4 -3.08 8.74 -3.59
N THR A 5 -3.96 7.77 -3.43
CA THR A 5 -4.98 7.78 -2.37
C THR A 5 -4.79 6.51 -1.53
N VAL A 6 -4.76 6.67 -0.22
CA VAL A 6 -4.68 5.54 0.71
C VAL A 6 -5.80 5.68 1.72
N ASN A 7 -6.69 4.70 1.74
CA ASN A 7 -7.87 4.69 2.62
C ASN A 7 -8.66 6.00 2.52
N GLY A 8 -8.84 6.49 1.30
CA GLY A 8 -9.60 7.70 1.05
C GLY A 8 -8.87 9.00 1.28
N GLU A 9 -7.62 8.96 1.73
CA GLU A 9 -6.83 10.17 1.99
C GLU A 9 -5.75 10.35 0.94
N GLN A 10 -5.52 11.59 0.55
CA GLN A 10 -4.46 11.90 -0.40
C GLN A 10 -3.09 11.75 0.25
N ARG A 11 -2.17 11.18 -0.50
CA ARG A 11 -0.81 10.95 -0.04
C ARG A 11 0.13 11.04 -1.23
N THR A 12 1.40 11.31 -0.97
CA THR A 12 2.41 11.30 -2.03
C THR A 12 3.36 10.12 -1.85
N ALA A 13 3.90 9.65 -2.95
CA ALA A 13 4.92 8.59 -2.94
C ALA A 13 6.07 9.00 -3.85
N LYS A 14 7.25 8.54 -3.54
CA LYS A 14 8.42 8.82 -4.37
C LYS A 14 8.35 8.01 -5.66
N PRO A 15 8.73 8.58 -6.80
CA PRO A 15 8.87 7.80 -8.02
C PRO A 15 9.81 6.62 -7.80
N GLY A 16 9.41 5.45 -8.28
CA GLY A 16 10.18 4.23 -8.09
C GLY A 16 9.88 3.47 -6.82
N SER A 17 9.01 4.00 -5.93
CA SER A 17 8.60 3.27 -4.74
C SER A 17 7.76 2.06 -5.08
N THR A 18 7.90 1.03 -4.27
CA THR A 18 7.03 -0.14 -4.34
C THR A 18 5.98 -0.08 -3.23
N VAL A 19 5.02 -1.01 -3.28
CA VAL A 19 4.02 -1.13 -2.23
C VAL A 19 4.68 -1.45 -0.88
N THR A 20 5.73 -2.27 -0.91
CA THR A 20 6.51 -2.55 0.32
C THR A 20 7.08 -1.26 0.91
N ASP A 21 7.60 -0.38 0.07
CA ASP A 21 8.13 0.91 0.53
C ASP A 21 7.04 1.76 1.17
N LEU A 22 5.84 1.74 0.59
CA LEU A 22 4.71 2.48 1.14
C LEU A 22 4.35 2.00 2.55
N LEU A 23 4.32 0.68 2.75
CA LEU A 23 4.03 0.11 4.07
C LEU A 23 5.08 0.52 5.10
N GLN A 24 6.36 0.48 4.72
CA GLN A 24 7.45 0.91 5.59
C GLN A 24 7.29 2.37 5.99
N GLU A 25 7.01 3.22 5.02
CA GLU A 25 6.85 4.63 5.26
C GLU A 25 5.67 4.93 6.18
N MET A 26 4.61 4.14 6.09
CA MET A 26 3.44 4.27 6.97
C MET A 26 3.65 3.61 8.34
N GLY A 27 4.75 2.90 8.53
CA GLY A 27 5.01 2.22 9.79
C GLY A 27 4.12 1.00 10.03
N LEU A 28 3.63 0.39 8.96
CA LEU A 28 2.75 -0.76 9.07
C LEU A 28 3.51 -2.07 8.98
N ASP A 29 3.07 -3.04 9.76
CA ASP A 29 3.65 -4.39 9.74
C ASP A 29 3.06 -5.16 8.54
N PRO A 30 3.90 -5.55 7.56
CA PRO A 30 3.40 -6.29 6.40
C PRO A 30 2.69 -7.59 6.77
N GLY A 31 3.05 -8.17 7.92
CA GLY A 31 2.41 -9.40 8.37
C GLY A 31 1.00 -9.22 8.90
N ARG A 32 0.55 -7.98 9.05
CA ARG A 32 -0.72 -7.69 9.70
C ARG A 32 -1.67 -6.85 8.85
N VAL A 33 -1.43 -6.77 7.55
CA VAL A 33 -2.27 -5.97 6.67
C VAL A 33 -2.71 -6.77 5.45
N ALA A 34 -3.85 -6.37 4.92
CA ALA A 34 -4.32 -6.79 3.61
C ALA A 34 -4.45 -5.55 2.74
N ILE A 35 -4.17 -5.68 1.47
CA ILE A 35 -4.11 -4.54 0.55
C ILE A 35 -4.97 -4.80 -0.67
N GLU A 36 -5.77 -3.81 -1.03
CA GLU A 36 -6.38 -3.70 -2.35
C GLU A 36 -5.73 -2.55 -3.09
N ARG A 37 -5.49 -2.75 -4.36
CA ARG A 37 -4.97 -1.74 -5.26
C ARG A 37 -5.93 -1.58 -6.41
N ASN A 38 -6.46 -0.38 -6.57
CA ASN A 38 -7.40 -0.09 -7.66
C ASN A 38 -8.55 -1.11 -7.68
N LEU A 39 -9.11 -1.39 -6.50
CA LEU A 39 -10.25 -2.27 -6.28
C LEU A 39 -9.98 -3.76 -6.48
N GLN A 40 -8.70 -4.14 -6.57
CA GLN A 40 -8.31 -5.53 -6.70
C GLN A 40 -7.39 -5.93 -5.55
N ILE A 41 -7.58 -7.12 -5.02
CA ILE A 41 -6.71 -7.64 -3.98
C ILE A 41 -5.30 -7.76 -4.53
N LEU A 42 -4.34 -7.22 -3.78
CA LEU A 42 -2.93 -7.33 -4.11
C LEU A 42 -2.28 -8.30 -3.12
N SER A 43 -1.89 -9.46 -3.61
CA SER A 43 -1.32 -10.50 -2.75
C SER A 43 0.09 -10.14 -2.29
N ARG A 44 0.49 -10.66 -1.13
CA ARG A 44 1.77 -10.33 -0.51
C ARG A 44 2.99 -10.49 -1.42
N PRO A 45 3.12 -11.59 -2.17
CA PRO A 45 4.30 -11.74 -3.03
C PRO A 45 4.44 -10.65 -4.07
N GLU A 46 3.34 -9.96 -4.39
CA GLU A 46 3.36 -8.91 -5.39
C GLU A 46 3.78 -7.56 -4.84
N TRP A 47 3.74 -7.36 -3.51
CA TRP A 47 3.97 -6.04 -2.92
C TRP A 47 5.34 -5.47 -3.26
N ARG A 48 6.39 -6.27 -3.19
CA ARG A 48 7.74 -5.81 -3.49
C ARG A 48 7.99 -5.62 -4.99
N LYS A 49 7.11 -6.17 -5.82
CA LYS A 49 7.23 -6.08 -7.29
C LYS A 49 6.34 -5.01 -7.89
N THR A 50 5.43 -4.46 -7.10
CA THR A 50 4.45 -3.52 -7.62
C THR A 50 4.96 -2.11 -7.41
N SER A 51 5.28 -1.43 -8.52
CA SER A 51 5.65 -0.02 -8.49
C SER A 51 4.40 0.82 -8.34
N ILE A 52 4.46 1.79 -7.44
CA ILE A 52 3.36 2.73 -7.24
C ILE A 52 3.24 3.62 -8.48
N GLN A 53 2.04 3.79 -8.97
CA GLN A 53 1.75 4.61 -10.14
C GLN A 53 0.96 5.84 -9.74
N PRO A 54 1.10 6.95 -10.47
CA PRO A 54 0.28 8.14 -10.19
C PRO A 54 -1.20 7.78 -10.28
N GLY A 55 -1.97 8.26 -9.33
CA GLY A 55 -3.41 8.02 -9.30
C GLY A 55 -3.82 6.69 -8.71
N ASP A 56 -2.88 5.86 -8.26
CA ASP A 56 -3.22 4.60 -7.60
C ASP A 56 -4.08 4.85 -6.37
N ARG A 57 -5.01 3.92 -6.14
CA ARG A 57 -5.85 3.92 -4.95
C ARG A 57 -5.61 2.64 -4.18
N TYR A 58 -5.24 2.80 -2.92
CA TYR A 58 -4.96 1.70 -2.01
C TYR A 58 -5.94 1.69 -0.87
N GLU A 59 -6.47 0.52 -0.56
CA GLU A 59 -7.20 0.28 0.68
C GLU A 59 -6.37 -0.70 1.49
N ILE A 60 -5.98 -0.28 2.68
CA ILE A 60 -5.12 -1.08 3.55
C ILE A 60 -5.87 -1.34 4.84
N VAL A 61 -6.13 -2.61 5.12
CA VAL A 61 -6.80 -3.03 6.35
C VAL A 61 -5.76 -3.64 7.27
N GLN A 62 -5.70 -3.14 8.49
CA GLN A 62 -4.78 -3.66 9.50
C GLN A 62 -5.55 -4.61 10.40
N PHE A 63 -5.00 -5.81 10.58
CA PHE A 63 -5.61 -6.78 11.48
C PHE A 63 -5.26 -6.43 12.93
N VAL A 64 -6.28 -6.48 13.78
CA VAL A 64 -6.15 -6.17 15.20
C VAL A 64 -6.26 -7.48 15.98
N GLY A 65 -5.44 -7.59 17.00
CA GLY A 65 -5.46 -8.79 17.83
C GLY A 65 -4.48 -9.82 17.32
N GLY A 66 -3.76 -10.39 18.18
CA GLY A 66 -2.75 -11.35 17.89
C GLY A 66 -3.40 -12.68 17.61
N GLY A 67 -3.33 -13.00 16.51
CA GLY A 67 -3.78 -14.21 16.24
C GLY A 67 -3.34 -15.39 15.96
#